data_1a4fd1f7691df6a3fa371e880de49dae
#
_entry.id   1a4fd1f7691df6a3fa371e880de49dae
#
_cell.length_a   1.000
_cell.length_b   1.000
_cell.length_c   1.000
_cell.angle_alpha   90.00
_cell.angle_beta   90.00
_cell.angle_gamma   90.00
#
_symmetry.space_group_name_H-M   'P 1'
#
loop_
_entity.id
_entity.type
_entity.pdbx_description
1 polymer ?
#
loop_
_entity_poly.entity_id
_entity_poly.type
_entity_poly.pdbx_seq_one_letter_code
_entity_poly.pdbx_strand_id
1 'polypeptide(L)'
;MQNTELYWKRCSASGEPKERSSQTMKERIYVCHTYYHVYVTCLKELALPRERRGRATLVLSMMSNDFGNLKERAEACSLFEEVVMFDEKEDTFFPELQKYHTDRGNLLLNMLSRIKYTKMFGRLEKACVPVDFRQYRDIYVFCDSDPIGYYLNYEKIYYHAVEDGLNCIQYYDTARYDNRGHFGLKAWMAAHNLIFIQNGYAKYCLDMEINDKSVVPYPCKKYIEEPRAKLVERLTGADKEILIRLFIEDLDKLTGQLKCGAEDKILVLSEPLCDLTVRRQIFADIIKEYGEIDGRRGQILIKPHPRDVLDYKKEFPEHIVLGGMFPMEILNFIPGLKFKRVVSVFTVPSGIAFAEDVVFLGEDFMDQYEAPELHRQNEQI
;
A
#
# COMPACT_ATOMS: atom_id res chain seq x y z
N MET A 1 7.77 22.51 6.04
CA MET A 1 7.70 23.32 7.26
C MET A 1 6.99 24.66 7.06
N GLN A 2 7.30 25.46 6.03
CA GLN A 2 6.65 26.77 5.83
C GLN A 2 5.14 26.73 5.48
N ASN A 3 4.64 25.67 4.87
CA ASN A 3 3.22 25.56 4.50
C ASN A 3 2.29 25.20 5.69
N THR A 4 2.81 24.60 6.74
CA THR A 4 2.03 24.22 7.92
C THR A 4 1.65 25.44 8.78
N GLU A 5 2.55 26.43 8.88
CA GLU A 5 2.27 27.67 9.62
C GLU A 5 1.21 28.57 8.94
N LEU A 6 1.16 28.56 7.61
CA LEU A 6 0.15 29.30 6.86
C LEU A 6 -1.27 28.72 7.00
N TYR A 7 -1.36 27.40 7.23
CA TYR A 7 -2.63 26.74 7.47
C TYR A 7 -3.27 27.18 8.79
N TRP A 8 -2.49 27.24 9.86
CA TRP A 8 -2.99 27.67 11.18
C TRP A 8 -3.51 29.13 11.21
N LYS A 9 -2.89 30.01 10.45
CA LYS A 9 -3.33 31.42 10.35
C LYS A 9 -4.66 31.60 9.62
N ARG A 10 -5.06 30.65 8.74
CA ARG A 10 -6.35 30.72 8.04
C ARG A 10 -7.54 30.13 8.84
N CYS A 11 -7.29 29.18 9.72
CA CYS A 11 -8.35 28.57 10.55
C CYS A 11 -8.75 29.41 11.76
N SER A 12 -7.95 30.38 12.19
CA SER A 12 -8.23 31.24 13.35
C SER A 12 -9.15 32.45 13.06
N ALA A 13 -9.61 32.63 11.83
CA ALA A 13 -10.33 33.84 11.40
C ALA A 13 -11.85 33.71 11.21
N SER A 14 -12.51 32.64 11.68
CA SER A 14 -13.98 32.54 11.56
C SER A 14 -14.62 31.83 12.76
N GLY A 15 -15.24 32.61 13.64
CA GLY A 15 -16.24 32.17 14.62
C GLY A 15 -15.72 32.00 16.03
N GLU A 16 -16.40 32.65 16.99
CA GLU A 16 -16.15 32.49 18.43
C GLU A 16 -16.25 31.02 18.86
N PRO A 17 -15.29 30.50 19.63
CA PRO A 17 -15.29 29.11 20.06
C PRO A 17 -16.26 28.94 21.23
N LYS A 18 -17.29 28.11 21.03
CA LYS A 18 -17.90 27.41 22.17
C LYS A 18 -16.78 26.62 22.87
N GLU A 19 -16.69 26.73 24.19
CA GLU A 19 -15.75 26.02 25.05
C GLU A 19 -15.63 24.54 24.63
N ARG A 20 -14.59 24.23 23.86
CA ARG A 20 -14.12 22.86 23.65
C ARG A 20 -13.18 22.55 24.82
N SER A 21 -13.51 21.50 25.57
CA SER A 21 -12.58 20.88 26.51
C SER A 21 -11.20 20.80 25.84
N SER A 22 -10.15 21.12 26.55
CA SER A 22 -8.75 21.11 26.10
C SER A 22 -8.26 19.68 25.86
N GLN A 23 -8.86 18.99 24.88
CA GLN A 23 -8.26 17.77 24.36
C GLN A 23 -7.00 18.16 23.58
N THR A 24 -5.84 17.75 24.09
CA THR A 24 -4.56 17.91 23.40
C THR A 24 -4.67 17.22 22.03
N MET A 25 -4.41 17.97 20.98
CA MET A 25 -4.42 17.44 19.61
C MET A 25 -3.40 16.32 19.47
N LYS A 26 -3.82 15.14 19.01
CA LYS A 26 -2.93 14.00 18.69
C LYS A 26 -1.99 14.38 17.54
N GLU A 27 -0.80 13.77 17.50
CA GLU A 27 0.18 14.19 16.50
C GLU A 27 -0.11 13.65 15.10
N ARG A 28 -0.13 12.35 14.93
CA ARG A 28 -0.20 11.70 13.61
C ARG A 28 -1.15 10.52 13.60
N ILE A 29 -1.75 10.27 12.44
CA ILE A 29 -2.52 9.08 12.17
C ILE A 29 -2.19 8.57 10.76
N TYR A 30 -2.06 7.25 10.63
CA TYR A 30 -1.79 6.56 9.37
C TYR A 30 -2.90 5.56 9.08
N VAL A 31 -3.48 5.60 7.87
CA VAL A 31 -4.46 4.60 7.41
C VAL A 31 -3.76 3.67 6.42
N CYS A 32 -3.66 2.39 6.80
CA CYS A 32 -2.91 1.36 6.09
C CYS A 32 -3.82 0.22 5.63
N HIS A 33 -3.73 -0.16 4.36
CA HIS A 33 -4.53 -1.22 3.74
C HIS A 33 -3.73 -2.51 3.50
N THR A 34 -2.38 -2.44 3.55
CA THR A 34 -1.49 -3.57 3.29
C THR A 34 -0.36 -3.65 4.31
N TYR A 35 0.28 -4.81 4.41
CA TYR A 35 1.50 -4.98 5.21
C TYR A 35 2.63 -4.05 4.76
N TYR A 36 2.70 -3.74 3.46
CA TYR A 36 3.67 -2.79 2.92
C TYR A 36 3.41 -1.36 3.42
N HIS A 37 2.15 -0.94 3.49
CA HIS A 37 1.79 0.38 4.06
C HIS A 37 2.23 0.51 5.53
N VAL A 38 2.01 -0.56 6.32
CA VAL A 38 2.49 -0.58 7.71
C VAL A 38 4.01 -0.50 7.78
N TYR A 39 4.72 -1.19 6.88
CA TYR A 39 6.17 -1.11 6.78
C TYR A 39 6.65 0.31 6.48
N VAL A 40 6.10 0.97 5.47
CA VAL A 40 6.45 2.36 5.13
C VAL A 40 6.12 3.30 6.30
N THR A 41 4.98 3.12 6.96
CA THR A 41 4.61 3.87 8.17
C THR A 41 5.65 3.71 9.28
N CYS A 42 6.12 2.49 9.53
CA CYS A 42 7.19 2.24 10.50
C CYS A 42 8.49 2.94 10.10
N LEU A 43 8.88 2.91 8.83
CA LEU A 43 10.06 3.64 8.35
C LEU A 43 9.95 5.13 8.64
N LYS A 44 8.77 5.74 8.40
CA LYS A 44 8.52 7.16 8.65
C LYS A 44 8.60 7.48 10.14
N GLU A 45 7.99 6.69 11.01
CA GLU A 45 8.04 6.89 12.45
C GLU A 45 9.45 6.69 13.03
N LEU A 46 10.19 5.68 12.54
CA LEU A 46 11.58 5.42 12.94
C LEU A 46 12.57 6.46 12.41
N ALA A 47 12.24 7.18 11.33
CA ALA A 47 13.04 8.30 10.85
C ALA A 47 12.89 9.58 11.68
N LEU A 48 11.89 9.65 12.56
CA LEU A 48 11.67 10.80 13.43
C LEU A 48 12.70 10.83 14.60
N PRO A 49 12.96 12.02 15.16
CA PRO A 49 13.67 12.14 16.43
C PRO A 49 12.98 11.29 17.54
N ARG A 50 13.79 10.69 18.42
CA ARG A 50 13.27 9.73 19.42
C ARG A 50 12.15 10.30 20.30
N GLU A 51 12.22 11.56 20.65
CA GLU A 51 11.21 12.26 21.47
C GLU A 51 9.86 12.45 20.78
N ARG A 52 9.80 12.23 19.46
CA ARG A 52 8.56 12.30 18.66
C ARG A 52 8.01 10.94 18.27
N ARG A 53 8.75 9.86 18.51
CA ARG A 53 8.31 8.48 18.22
C ARG A 53 7.23 8.03 19.21
N GLY A 54 6.43 7.04 18.85
CA GLY A 54 5.41 6.46 19.72
C GLY A 54 4.19 7.34 19.96
N ARG A 55 3.95 8.34 19.11
CA ARG A 55 2.82 9.28 19.22
C ARG A 55 1.89 9.23 18.01
N ALA A 56 1.98 8.18 17.24
CA ALA A 56 1.13 7.98 16.08
C ALA A 56 0.02 6.98 16.39
N THR A 57 -1.13 7.16 15.79
CA THR A 57 -2.18 6.15 15.70
C THR A 57 -2.04 5.41 14.38
N LEU A 58 -2.02 4.07 14.43
CA LEU A 58 -2.06 3.19 13.27
C LEU A 58 -3.48 2.69 13.05
N VAL A 59 -4.05 2.93 11.89
CA VAL A 59 -5.34 2.38 11.48
C VAL A 59 -5.09 1.29 10.44
N LEU A 60 -5.57 0.08 10.71
CA LEU A 60 -5.48 -1.08 9.84
C LEU A 60 -6.83 -1.30 9.17
N SER A 61 -6.95 -0.94 7.90
CA SER A 61 -8.16 -1.18 7.10
C SER A 61 -8.22 -2.64 6.66
N MET A 62 -9.28 -3.33 7.07
CA MET A 62 -9.52 -4.74 6.76
C MET A 62 -10.11 -4.97 5.35
N MET A 63 -10.22 -3.93 4.54
CA MET A 63 -10.79 -4.05 3.19
C MET A 63 -9.98 -4.99 2.29
N SER A 64 -8.65 -4.96 2.38
CA SER A 64 -7.76 -5.77 1.53
C SER A 64 -7.04 -6.90 2.27
N ASN A 65 -6.95 -6.83 3.61
CA ASN A 65 -6.22 -7.80 4.45
C ASN A 65 -6.89 -7.90 5.83
N ASP A 66 -6.83 -9.09 6.44
CA ASP A 66 -7.28 -9.27 7.83
C ASP A 66 -6.21 -8.90 8.87
N PHE A 67 -4.96 -8.73 8.44
CA PHE A 67 -3.77 -8.45 9.24
C PHE A 67 -3.42 -9.48 10.33
N GLY A 68 -4.20 -10.54 10.53
CA GLY A 68 -3.93 -11.56 11.55
C GLY A 68 -3.66 -10.93 12.92
N ASN A 69 -2.54 -11.32 13.55
CA ASN A 69 -2.09 -10.80 14.86
C ASN A 69 -1.12 -9.60 14.75
N LEU A 70 -1.10 -8.89 13.60
CA LEU A 70 -0.24 -7.71 13.43
C LEU A 70 -0.63 -6.58 14.38
N LYS A 71 -1.92 -6.45 14.71
CA LYS A 71 -2.42 -5.45 15.65
C LYS A 71 -1.73 -5.59 17.02
N GLU A 72 -1.77 -6.77 17.60
CA GLU A 72 -1.19 -7.06 18.91
C GLU A 72 0.34 -6.83 18.92
N ARG A 73 1.01 -7.20 17.83
CA ARG A 73 2.45 -6.96 17.67
C ARG A 73 2.77 -5.48 17.52
N ALA A 74 1.93 -4.72 16.82
CA ALA A 74 2.09 -3.28 16.66
C ALA A 74 1.85 -2.54 18.00
N GLU A 75 0.88 -2.96 18.80
CA GLU A 75 0.66 -2.45 20.14
C GLU A 75 1.85 -2.75 21.07
N ALA A 76 2.43 -3.96 20.96
CA ALA A 76 3.56 -4.38 21.77
C ALA A 76 4.90 -3.69 21.42
N CYS A 77 5.05 -3.20 20.19
CA CYS A 77 6.33 -2.62 19.73
C CYS A 77 6.60 -1.19 20.23
N SER A 78 5.63 -0.55 20.89
CA SER A 78 5.70 0.83 21.42
C SER A 78 6.02 1.91 20.35
N LEU A 79 5.87 1.59 19.07
CA LEU A 79 6.06 2.53 17.98
C LEU A 79 4.80 3.37 17.72
N PHE A 80 3.65 2.87 18.18
CA PHE A 80 2.35 3.52 18.04
C PHE A 80 1.73 3.75 19.41
N GLU A 81 1.04 4.88 19.59
CA GLU A 81 0.25 5.18 20.77
C GLU A 81 -1.05 4.36 20.81
N GLU A 82 -1.61 4.11 19.64
CA GLU A 82 -2.88 3.40 19.46
C GLU A 82 -2.88 2.64 18.13
N VAL A 83 -3.48 1.45 18.11
CA VAL A 83 -3.72 0.67 16.89
C VAL A 83 -5.21 0.35 16.78
N VAL A 84 -5.82 0.78 15.69
CA VAL A 84 -7.27 0.68 15.46
C VAL A 84 -7.54 -0.20 14.25
N MET A 85 -8.44 -1.17 14.37
CA MET A 85 -8.97 -1.91 13.22
C MET A 85 -10.10 -1.11 12.59
N PHE A 86 -10.11 -1.05 11.26
CA PHE A 86 -11.11 -0.34 10.47
C PHE A 86 -11.81 -1.29 9.51
N ASP A 87 -13.09 -1.56 9.76
CA ASP A 87 -13.95 -2.33 8.86
C ASP A 87 -14.47 -1.40 7.75
N GLU A 88 -13.57 -0.99 6.88
CA GLU A 88 -13.83 -0.11 5.75
C GLU A 88 -14.70 -0.81 4.72
N LYS A 89 -15.70 -0.12 4.19
CA LYS A 89 -16.70 -0.73 3.28
C LYS A 89 -16.52 -0.23 1.86
N GLU A 90 -16.38 -1.16 0.93
CA GLU A 90 -16.41 -0.85 -0.50
C GLU A 90 -17.79 -0.27 -0.90
N ASP A 91 -17.82 0.40 -2.04
CA ASP A 91 -19.04 1.01 -2.59
C ASP A 91 -20.15 -0.01 -2.85
N THR A 92 -19.80 -1.26 -3.17
CA THR A 92 -20.71 -2.39 -3.37
C THR A 92 -21.51 -2.74 -2.13
N PHE A 93 -21.01 -2.41 -0.94
CA PHE A 93 -21.71 -2.57 0.33
C PHE A 93 -22.95 -1.66 0.46
N PHE A 94 -22.99 -0.55 -0.28
CA PHE A 94 -24.03 0.47 -0.19
C PHE A 94 -24.98 0.41 -1.41
N PRO A 95 -26.16 -0.24 -1.31
CA PRO A 95 -27.10 -0.35 -2.43
C PRO A 95 -27.51 1.00 -3.02
N GLU A 96 -27.49 2.07 -2.23
CA GLU A 96 -27.83 3.43 -2.65
C GLU A 96 -26.89 3.99 -3.73
N LEU A 97 -25.67 3.44 -3.85
CA LEU A 97 -24.66 3.87 -4.83
C LEU A 97 -24.90 3.26 -6.21
N GLN A 98 -25.52 2.07 -6.31
CA GLN A 98 -25.68 1.33 -7.57
C GLN A 98 -26.32 2.17 -8.69
N LYS A 99 -27.30 3.01 -8.35
CA LYS A 99 -28.00 3.87 -9.33
C LYS A 99 -27.08 4.89 -10.03
N TYR A 100 -25.88 5.12 -9.51
CA TYR A 100 -24.92 6.08 -10.07
C TYR A 100 -23.91 5.42 -11.02
N HIS A 101 -23.81 4.10 -11.06
CA HIS A 101 -22.93 3.35 -11.97
C HIS A 101 -23.53 3.20 -13.39
N THR A 102 -24.83 3.46 -13.54
CA THR A 102 -25.49 3.33 -14.85
C THR A 102 -25.07 4.45 -15.80
N ASP A 103 -24.55 4.08 -16.97
CA ASP A 103 -24.32 5.03 -18.05
C ASP A 103 -25.66 5.60 -18.55
N ARG A 104 -25.76 6.92 -18.53
CA ARG A 104 -26.95 7.67 -18.95
C ARG A 104 -26.94 8.04 -20.44
N GLY A 105 -25.92 7.60 -21.20
CA GLY A 105 -25.73 7.93 -22.61
C GLY A 105 -25.45 9.42 -22.88
N ASN A 106 -25.23 10.20 -21.85
CA ASN A 106 -24.96 11.65 -21.97
C ASN A 106 -23.88 12.09 -20.97
N LEU A 107 -22.82 12.72 -21.48
CA LEU A 107 -21.67 13.13 -20.69
C LEU A 107 -22.05 14.02 -19.50
N LEU A 108 -22.96 14.99 -19.69
CA LEU A 108 -23.37 15.89 -18.60
C LEU A 108 -24.13 15.14 -17.50
N LEU A 109 -25.03 14.22 -17.91
CA LEU A 109 -25.76 13.39 -16.93
C LEU A 109 -24.82 12.44 -16.18
N ASN A 110 -23.85 11.87 -16.85
CA ASN A 110 -22.85 11.02 -16.22
C ASN A 110 -21.98 11.81 -15.23
N MET A 111 -21.56 13.02 -15.59
CA MET A 111 -20.82 13.89 -14.68
C MET A 111 -21.64 14.31 -13.46
N LEU A 112 -22.93 14.61 -13.62
CA LEU A 112 -23.84 14.88 -12.48
C LEU A 112 -24.03 13.65 -11.61
N SER A 113 -24.11 12.45 -12.22
CA SER A 113 -24.17 11.18 -11.50
C SER A 113 -22.93 10.97 -10.66
N ARG A 114 -21.74 11.19 -11.23
CA ARG A 114 -20.46 11.08 -10.53
C ARG A 114 -20.32 12.09 -9.36
N ILE A 115 -20.79 13.32 -9.53
CA ILE A 115 -20.80 14.30 -8.42
C ILE A 115 -21.68 13.79 -7.27
N LYS A 116 -22.87 13.27 -7.58
CA LYS A 116 -23.79 12.72 -6.57
C LYS A 116 -23.20 11.47 -5.90
N TYR A 117 -22.62 10.57 -6.70
CA TYR A 117 -21.93 9.38 -6.20
C TYR A 117 -20.84 9.77 -5.18
N THR A 118 -19.91 10.66 -5.57
CA THR A 118 -18.81 11.12 -4.71
C THR A 118 -19.31 11.63 -3.35
N LYS A 119 -20.37 12.47 -3.36
CA LYS A 119 -20.92 13.02 -2.12
C LYS A 119 -21.65 11.99 -1.29
N MET A 120 -22.39 11.09 -1.95
CA MET A 120 -23.14 10.04 -1.26
C MET A 120 -22.18 9.03 -0.62
N PHE A 121 -21.15 8.58 -1.36
CA PHE A 121 -20.20 7.60 -0.86
C PHE A 121 -19.46 8.13 0.38
N GLY A 122 -18.85 9.32 0.31
CA GLY A 122 -18.20 9.91 1.47
C GLY A 122 -19.13 10.15 2.67
N ARG A 123 -20.43 10.38 2.43
CA ARG A 123 -21.44 10.48 3.49
C ARG A 123 -21.75 9.12 4.13
N LEU A 124 -21.90 8.07 3.32
CA LEU A 124 -22.21 6.73 3.81
C LEU A 124 -21.03 6.16 4.60
N GLU A 125 -19.83 6.33 4.11
CA GLU A 125 -18.61 5.87 4.76
C GLU A 125 -18.39 6.48 6.15
N LYS A 126 -18.90 7.68 6.38
CA LYS A 126 -18.82 8.35 7.70
C LYS A 126 -19.29 7.48 8.87
N ALA A 127 -20.26 6.59 8.65
CA ALA A 127 -20.76 5.71 9.70
C ALA A 127 -19.81 4.56 10.04
N CYS A 128 -18.89 4.22 9.13
CA CYS A 128 -17.93 3.13 9.27
C CYS A 128 -16.60 3.60 9.89
N VAL A 129 -16.29 4.89 9.79
CA VAL A 129 -15.00 5.46 10.22
C VAL A 129 -14.84 5.35 11.75
N PRO A 130 -13.77 4.67 12.24
CA PRO A 130 -13.64 4.34 13.66
C PRO A 130 -13.07 5.47 14.55
N VAL A 131 -12.56 6.54 13.95
CA VAL A 131 -11.86 7.63 14.67
C VAL A 131 -12.31 9.01 14.17
N ASP A 132 -12.21 10.02 15.04
CA ASP A 132 -12.36 11.41 14.61
C ASP A 132 -11.03 11.98 14.10
N PHE A 133 -10.84 12.00 12.80
CA PHE A 133 -9.62 12.50 12.16
C PHE A 133 -9.31 13.97 12.48
N ARG A 134 -10.30 14.77 12.89
CA ARG A 134 -10.10 16.17 13.28
C ARG A 134 -9.30 16.34 14.56
N GLN A 135 -9.08 15.26 15.32
CA GLN A 135 -8.26 15.27 16.52
C GLN A 135 -6.76 15.15 16.21
N TYR A 136 -6.39 14.90 14.95
CA TYR A 136 -5.00 14.69 14.54
C TYR A 136 -4.48 15.88 13.76
N ARG A 137 -3.18 16.20 14.01
CA ARG A 137 -2.50 17.28 13.30
C ARG A 137 -2.13 16.86 11.88
N ASP A 138 -1.51 15.69 11.74
CA ASP A 138 -1.02 15.17 10.47
C ASP A 138 -1.74 13.83 10.17
N ILE A 139 -2.40 13.73 9.04
CA ILE A 139 -3.18 12.56 8.61
C ILE A 139 -2.54 12.02 7.34
N TYR A 140 -2.10 10.77 7.37
CA TYR A 140 -1.49 10.08 6.24
C TYR A 140 -2.39 8.94 5.78
N VAL A 141 -2.66 8.89 4.47
CA VAL A 141 -3.54 7.88 3.87
C VAL A 141 -2.82 7.23 2.69
N PHE A 142 -2.63 5.93 2.79
CA PHE A 142 -2.24 5.11 1.65
C PHE A 142 -3.51 4.80 0.85
N CYS A 143 -3.39 4.63 -0.46
CA CYS A 143 -4.54 4.36 -1.31
C CYS A 143 -5.70 5.32 -1.06
N ASP A 144 -5.48 6.63 -1.18
CA ASP A 144 -6.54 7.62 -0.97
C ASP A 144 -7.72 7.46 -1.95
N SER A 145 -7.62 6.54 -2.91
CA SER A 145 -8.73 6.11 -3.78
C SER A 145 -9.77 5.24 -3.09
N ASP A 146 -9.44 4.66 -1.95
CA ASP A 146 -10.35 3.85 -1.14
C ASP A 146 -11.38 4.71 -0.42
N PRO A 147 -12.43 4.13 0.17
CA PRO A 147 -13.55 4.87 0.79
C PRO A 147 -13.12 5.98 1.72
N ILE A 148 -12.02 5.79 2.46
CA ILE A 148 -11.48 6.82 3.37
C ILE A 148 -11.17 8.13 2.64
N GLY A 149 -10.66 8.09 1.40
CA GLY A 149 -10.41 9.28 0.60
C GLY A 149 -11.68 10.06 0.26
N TYR A 150 -12.76 9.35 -0.08
CA TYR A 150 -14.09 9.95 -0.29
C TYR A 150 -14.62 10.60 0.99
N TYR A 151 -14.50 9.91 2.13
CA TYR A 151 -14.90 10.44 3.43
C TYR A 151 -14.17 11.72 3.81
N LEU A 152 -12.83 11.72 3.74
CA LEU A 152 -12.01 12.88 4.10
C LEU A 152 -12.36 14.10 3.23
N ASN A 153 -12.58 13.89 1.93
CA ASN A 153 -12.99 14.97 1.03
C ASN A 153 -14.44 15.43 1.26
N TYR A 154 -15.35 14.51 1.62
CA TYR A 154 -16.72 14.87 2.01
C TYR A 154 -16.73 15.72 3.29
N GLU A 155 -15.99 15.31 4.32
CA GLU A 155 -15.88 16.00 5.61
C GLU A 155 -14.96 17.23 5.56
N LYS A 156 -14.27 17.48 4.42
CA LYS A 156 -13.36 18.60 4.21
C LYS A 156 -12.16 18.57 5.18
N ILE A 157 -11.63 17.38 5.42
CA ILE A 157 -10.47 17.13 6.26
C ILE A 157 -9.24 17.08 5.37
N TYR A 158 -8.21 17.83 5.74
CA TYR A 158 -6.93 17.83 5.01
C TYR A 158 -6.09 16.62 5.40
N TYR A 159 -5.40 16.03 4.42
CA TYR A 159 -4.56 14.86 4.60
C TYR A 159 -3.38 14.85 3.63
N HIS A 160 -2.39 14.03 3.94
CA HIS A 160 -1.27 13.68 3.07
C HIS A 160 -1.55 12.31 2.45
N ALA A 161 -1.43 12.19 1.14
CA ALA A 161 -1.47 10.90 0.48
C ALA A 161 -0.07 10.27 0.48
N VAL A 162 0.00 8.95 0.51
CA VAL A 162 1.24 8.19 0.39
C VAL A 162 1.06 7.14 -0.71
N GLU A 163 2.06 6.99 -1.56
CA GLU A 163 2.09 6.02 -2.65
C GLU A 163 1.94 4.59 -2.14
N ASP A 164 1.02 3.84 -2.75
CA ASP A 164 0.78 2.41 -2.51
C ASP A 164 1.74 1.50 -3.30
N GLY A 165 2.38 2.04 -4.33
CA GLY A 165 3.29 1.37 -5.23
C GLY A 165 3.36 2.09 -6.57
N LEU A 166 4.32 1.75 -7.41
CA LEU A 166 4.55 2.46 -8.68
C LEU A 166 3.33 2.44 -9.61
N ASN A 167 2.57 1.35 -9.65
CA ASN A 167 1.43 1.20 -10.53
C ASN A 167 0.31 2.21 -10.24
N CYS A 168 0.15 2.65 -9.00
CA CYS A 168 -0.88 3.63 -8.66
C CYS A 168 -0.64 5.02 -9.26
N ILE A 169 0.58 5.33 -9.69
CA ILE A 169 0.98 6.62 -10.25
C ILE A 169 1.45 6.54 -11.70
N GLN A 170 1.94 5.39 -12.18
CA GLN A 170 2.40 5.22 -13.56
C GLN A 170 1.25 5.17 -14.56
N TYR A 171 0.15 4.51 -14.20
CA TYR A 171 -1.01 4.27 -15.09
C TYR A 171 -2.24 5.06 -14.67
N TYR A 172 -2.02 6.22 -14.08
CA TYR A 172 -3.04 6.99 -13.38
C TYR A 172 -4.28 7.30 -14.21
N ASP A 173 -4.14 7.75 -15.46
CA ASP A 173 -5.26 8.08 -16.34
C ASP A 173 -5.88 6.85 -17.02
N THR A 174 -5.16 5.73 -17.05
CA THR A 174 -5.61 4.45 -17.61
C THR A 174 -5.98 3.43 -16.54
N ALA A 175 -5.39 3.50 -15.35
CA ALA A 175 -5.59 2.56 -14.25
C ALA A 175 -7.05 2.54 -13.72
N ARG A 176 -7.75 3.68 -13.77
CA ARG A 176 -9.14 3.78 -13.33
C ARG A 176 -10.03 4.14 -14.51
N TYR A 177 -10.95 3.25 -14.85
CA TYR A 177 -11.87 3.41 -15.99
C TYR A 177 -12.61 4.75 -15.98
N ASP A 178 -13.11 5.16 -14.85
CA ASP A 178 -13.86 6.42 -14.68
C ASP A 178 -13.00 7.69 -14.74
N ASN A 179 -11.66 7.56 -14.75
CA ASN A 179 -10.72 8.66 -14.97
C ASN A 179 -10.28 8.79 -16.44
N ARG A 180 -10.55 7.77 -17.27
CA ARG A 180 -10.19 7.82 -18.69
C ARG A 180 -10.96 8.93 -19.42
N GLY A 181 -10.29 9.58 -20.35
CA GLY A 181 -10.83 10.67 -21.18
C GLY A 181 -11.13 11.95 -20.39
N HIS A 182 -10.96 13.10 -21.01
CA HIS A 182 -11.22 14.41 -20.44
C HIS A 182 -10.56 14.67 -19.07
N PHE A 183 -9.39 14.04 -18.84
CA PHE A 183 -8.72 14.06 -17.54
C PHE A 183 -8.52 15.46 -16.97
N GLY A 184 -8.11 16.43 -17.79
CA GLY A 184 -7.93 17.82 -17.35
C GLY A 184 -9.19 18.45 -16.73
N LEU A 185 -10.37 18.18 -17.31
CA LEU A 185 -11.66 18.64 -16.77
C LEU A 185 -11.96 17.94 -15.45
N LYS A 186 -11.76 16.62 -15.37
CA LYS A 186 -12.00 15.85 -14.16
C LYS A 186 -11.06 16.29 -13.03
N ALA A 187 -9.78 16.51 -13.31
CA ALA A 187 -8.81 17.04 -12.35
C ALA A 187 -9.20 18.43 -11.83
N TRP A 188 -9.68 19.32 -12.71
CA TRP A 188 -10.22 20.60 -12.30
C TRP A 188 -11.44 20.43 -11.36
N MET A 189 -12.36 19.52 -11.68
CA MET A 189 -13.52 19.23 -10.83
C MET A 189 -13.10 18.68 -9.46
N ALA A 190 -12.09 17.80 -9.41
CA ALA A 190 -11.55 17.27 -8.15
C ALA A 190 -10.91 18.38 -7.30
N ALA A 191 -10.12 19.27 -7.91
CA ALA A 191 -9.53 20.42 -7.24
C ALA A 191 -10.59 21.39 -6.67
N HIS A 192 -11.84 21.35 -7.19
CA HIS A 192 -12.97 22.13 -6.68
C HIS A 192 -13.92 21.31 -5.79
N ASN A 193 -13.53 20.09 -5.40
CA ASN A 193 -14.31 19.17 -4.58
C ASN A 193 -15.71 18.85 -5.16
N LEU A 194 -15.83 18.80 -6.47
CA LEU A 194 -17.06 18.35 -7.14
C LEU A 194 -17.07 16.83 -7.25
N ILE A 195 -15.98 16.23 -7.68
CA ILE A 195 -15.74 14.79 -7.70
C ILE A 195 -14.51 14.47 -6.87
N PHE A 196 -14.27 13.18 -6.60
CA PHE A 196 -13.05 12.69 -6.01
C PHE A 196 -12.15 12.08 -7.10
N ILE A 197 -10.86 12.40 -7.05
CA ILE A 197 -9.78 11.75 -7.78
C ILE A 197 -8.60 11.64 -6.81
N GLN A 198 -8.05 10.42 -6.72
CA GLN A 198 -6.90 10.09 -5.87
C GLN A 198 -5.59 10.73 -6.35
N ASN A 199 -4.50 10.35 -5.70
CA ASN A 199 -3.12 10.65 -6.10
C ASN A 199 -2.83 12.16 -6.18
N GLY A 200 -3.20 12.89 -5.14
CA GLY A 200 -2.88 14.30 -5.01
C GLY A 200 -3.85 15.27 -5.70
N TYR A 201 -4.75 14.80 -6.57
CA TYR A 201 -5.65 15.68 -7.32
C TYR A 201 -6.83 16.19 -6.50
N ALA A 202 -7.24 15.48 -5.47
CA ALA A 202 -8.36 15.88 -4.62
C ALA A 202 -8.07 17.20 -3.87
N LYS A 203 -9.13 17.98 -3.64
CA LYS A 203 -9.01 19.32 -3.04
C LYS A 203 -8.35 19.31 -1.67
N TYR A 204 -8.68 18.33 -0.83
CA TYR A 204 -8.21 18.27 0.56
C TYR A 204 -6.95 17.42 0.75
N CYS A 205 -6.42 16.80 -0.30
CA CYS A 205 -5.08 16.28 -0.31
C CYS A 205 -4.08 17.45 -0.34
N LEU A 206 -3.24 17.55 0.69
CA LEU A 206 -2.21 18.60 0.82
C LEU A 206 -1.06 18.35 -0.13
N ASP A 207 -0.53 17.14 -0.06
CA ASP A 207 0.57 16.62 -0.87
C ASP A 207 0.45 15.10 -0.97
N MET A 208 1.28 14.50 -1.82
CA MET A 208 1.44 13.07 -1.93
C MET A 208 2.91 12.70 -1.95
N GLU A 209 3.32 11.88 -1.00
CA GLU A 209 4.66 11.32 -0.92
C GLU A 209 4.80 10.15 -1.89
N ILE A 210 5.76 10.25 -2.79
CA ILE A 210 6.08 9.21 -3.78
C ILE A 210 7.54 8.80 -3.70
N ASN A 211 7.84 7.57 -4.07
CA ASN A 211 9.18 7.00 -3.99
C ASN A 211 10.13 7.59 -5.03
N ASP A 212 9.64 7.80 -6.26
CA ASP A 212 10.44 8.29 -7.39
C ASP A 212 9.56 9.13 -8.34
N LYS A 213 9.91 10.39 -8.52
CA LYS A 213 9.21 11.29 -9.46
C LYS A 213 9.54 11.03 -10.91
N SER A 214 10.70 10.43 -11.20
CA SER A 214 11.18 10.26 -12.57
C SER A 214 10.34 9.28 -13.38
N VAL A 215 9.63 8.38 -12.69
CA VAL A 215 8.80 7.35 -13.31
C VAL A 215 7.33 7.77 -13.52
N VAL A 216 6.97 9.00 -13.14
CA VAL A 216 5.59 9.48 -13.19
C VAL A 216 5.29 10.13 -14.53
N PRO A 217 4.44 9.53 -15.39
CA PRO A 217 4.09 10.12 -16.69
C PRO A 217 3.19 11.36 -16.57
N TYR A 218 2.41 11.47 -15.49
CA TYR A 218 1.47 12.58 -15.25
C TYR A 218 1.74 13.23 -13.90
N PRO A 219 2.74 14.14 -13.82
CA PRO A 219 3.14 14.72 -12.54
C PRO A 219 2.07 15.65 -11.97
N CYS A 220 1.63 15.35 -10.75
CA CYS A 220 0.85 16.30 -9.96
C CYS A 220 1.79 17.27 -9.25
N LYS A 221 1.40 18.55 -9.19
CA LYS A 221 2.18 19.61 -8.51
C LYS A 221 2.36 19.36 -7.01
N LYS A 222 1.55 18.49 -6.42
CA LYS A 222 1.57 18.16 -5.00
C LYS A 222 2.51 16.98 -4.66
N TYR A 223 3.15 16.36 -5.65
CA TYR A 223 4.05 15.24 -5.40
C TYR A 223 5.32 15.69 -4.69
N ILE A 224 5.63 15.03 -3.59
CA ILE A 224 6.85 15.16 -2.80
C ILE A 224 7.62 13.85 -2.93
N GLU A 225 8.90 13.93 -3.36
CA GLU A 225 9.75 12.75 -3.45
C GLU A 225 10.33 12.41 -2.08
N GLU A 226 9.98 11.22 -1.57
CA GLU A 226 10.49 10.65 -0.32
C GLU A 226 10.93 9.20 -0.58
N PRO A 227 12.17 8.99 -1.11
CA PRO A 227 12.67 7.67 -1.45
C PRO A 227 12.72 6.75 -0.23
N ARG A 228 12.11 5.57 -0.32
CA ARG A 228 12.07 4.58 0.78
C ARG A 228 13.48 4.12 1.16
N ALA A 229 14.41 4.05 0.20
CA ALA A 229 15.81 3.74 0.44
C ALA A 229 16.45 4.70 1.46
N LYS A 230 16.18 6.01 1.36
CA LYS A 230 16.69 7.01 2.30
C LYS A 230 16.14 6.84 3.72
N LEU A 231 14.92 6.35 3.87
CA LEU A 231 14.34 6.03 5.17
C LEU A 231 15.04 4.80 5.77
N VAL A 232 15.28 3.78 4.94
CA VAL A 232 16.00 2.54 5.35
C VAL A 232 17.45 2.84 5.77
N GLU A 233 18.16 3.71 5.06
CA GLU A 233 19.54 4.11 5.39
C GLU A 233 19.66 4.75 6.79
N ARG A 234 18.61 5.37 7.29
CA ARG A 234 18.57 6.01 8.62
C ARG A 234 18.35 5.04 9.76
N LEU A 235 17.96 3.79 9.48
CA LEU A 235 17.63 2.80 10.49
C LEU A 235 18.88 2.34 11.27
N THR A 236 18.79 2.41 12.58
CA THR A 236 19.77 1.81 13.50
C THR A 236 19.54 0.29 13.61
N GLY A 237 20.50 -0.45 14.19
CA GLY A 237 20.32 -1.87 14.49
C GLY A 237 19.07 -2.13 15.35
N ALA A 238 18.82 -1.31 16.36
CA ALA A 238 17.64 -1.41 17.21
C ALA A 238 16.33 -1.15 16.42
N ASP A 239 16.33 -0.21 15.48
CA ASP A 239 15.16 0.05 14.63
C ASP A 239 14.84 -1.17 13.73
N LYS A 240 15.88 -1.82 13.18
CA LYS A 240 15.72 -3.06 12.39
C LYS A 240 15.16 -4.21 13.22
N GLU A 241 15.58 -4.35 14.47
CA GLU A 241 15.01 -5.35 15.40
C GLU A 241 13.52 -5.09 15.70
N ILE A 242 13.12 -3.83 15.83
CA ILE A 242 11.69 -3.48 15.99
C ILE A 242 10.91 -3.96 14.76
N LEU A 243 11.39 -3.69 13.55
CA LEU A 243 10.73 -4.13 12.31
C LEU A 243 10.65 -5.66 12.22
N ILE A 244 11.74 -6.37 12.52
CA ILE A 244 11.74 -7.84 12.51
C ILE A 244 10.67 -8.38 13.48
N ARG A 245 10.64 -7.92 14.73
CA ARG A 245 9.67 -8.36 15.74
C ARG A 245 8.23 -8.01 15.38
N LEU A 246 8.02 -6.87 14.74
CA LEU A 246 6.69 -6.46 14.31
C LEU A 246 6.15 -7.35 13.19
N PHE A 247 6.98 -7.71 12.21
CA PHE A 247 6.51 -8.42 11.01
C PHE A 247 6.71 -9.93 11.05
N ILE A 248 7.68 -10.44 11.78
CA ILE A 248 7.97 -11.87 11.88
C ILE A 248 7.41 -12.44 13.19
N GLU A 249 6.40 -13.31 13.08
CA GLU A 249 5.76 -13.94 14.23
C GLU A 249 6.68 -14.89 14.98
N ASP A 250 7.41 -15.70 14.23
CA ASP A 250 8.31 -16.73 14.75
C ASP A 250 9.64 -16.64 14.00
N LEU A 251 10.55 -15.85 14.55
CA LEU A 251 11.87 -15.62 13.96
C LEU A 251 12.72 -16.88 13.97
N ASP A 252 12.61 -17.71 15.00
CA ASP A 252 13.38 -18.95 15.13
C ASP A 252 12.95 -19.96 14.06
N LYS A 253 11.66 -20.11 13.85
CA LYS A 253 11.10 -20.95 12.79
C LYS A 253 11.54 -20.44 11.41
N LEU A 254 11.40 -19.13 11.14
CA LEU A 254 11.80 -18.54 9.86
C LEU A 254 13.31 -18.74 9.63
N THR A 255 14.15 -18.42 10.61
CA THR A 255 15.60 -18.59 10.50
C THR A 255 15.99 -20.07 10.40
N GLY A 256 15.27 -20.97 11.05
CA GLY A 256 15.41 -22.41 10.88
C GLY A 256 15.15 -22.85 9.43
N GLN A 257 14.04 -22.39 8.84
CA GLN A 257 13.72 -22.64 7.43
C GLN A 257 14.80 -22.06 6.48
N LEU A 258 15.27 -20.85 6.78
CA LEU A 258 16.29 -20.17 5.98
C LEU A 258 17.68 -20.81 6.10
N LYS A 259 18.00 -21.46 7.22
CA LYS A 259 19.29 -22.15 7.45
C LYS A 259 19.31 -23.61 6.98
N CYS A 260 18.15 -24.23 6.80
CA CYS A 260 18.06 -25.61 6.30
C CYS A 260 18.53 -25.73 4.85
N GLY A 261 19.22 -26.82 4.52
CA GLY A 261 19.50 -27.27 3.16
C GLY A 261 20.78 -26.72 2.53
N ALA A 262 20.82 -26.67 1.19
CA ALA A 262 21.99 -26.31 0.41
C ALA A 262 22.45 -24.85 0.59
N GLU A 263 23.72 -24.59 0.29
CA GLU A 263 24.29 -23.22 0.29
C GLU A 263 23.62 -22.32 -0.77
N ASP A 264 23.34 -22.89 -1.95
CA ASP A 264 22.72 -22.15 -3.05
C ASP A 264 21.19 -22.11 -2.89
N LYS A 265 20.67 -21.04 -2.33
CA LYS A 265 19.23 -20.81 -2.11
C LYS A 265 18.67 -19.87 -3.15
N ILE A 266 17.51 -20.26 -3.71
CA ILE A 266 16.74 -19.47 -4.68
C ILE A 266 15.39 -19.14 -4.05
N LEU A 267 15.06 -17.85 -3.97
CA LEU A 267 13.77 -17.41 -3.48
C LEU A 267 12.87 -17.05 -4.67
N VAL A 268 11.71 -17.69 -4.73
CA VAL A 268 10.64 -17.34 -5.68
C VAL A 268 9.59 -16.51 -4.92
N LEU A 269 9.36 -15.29 -5.37
CA LEU A 269 8.29 -14.43 -4.85
C LEU A 269 7.01 -14.74 -5.63
N SER A 270 5.95 -15.17 -4.94
CA SER A 270 4.67 -15.40 -5.60
C SER A 270 3.84 -14.12 -5.71
N GLU A 271 2.91 -14.15 -6.65
CA GLU A 271 1.98 -13.06 -6.91
C GLU A 271 0.62 -13.65 -7.31
N PRO A 272 -0.51 -12.93 -7.07
CA PRO A 272 -1.86 -13.43 -7.38
C PRO A 272 -2.18 -13.32 -8.89
N LEU A 273 -1.35 -13.94 -9.73
CA LEU A 273 -1.45 -13.95 -11.20
C LEU A 273 -2.53 -14.93 -11.68
N CYS A 274 -3.26 -14.58 -12.71
CA CYS A 274 -4.21 -15.44 -13.41
C CYS A 274 -5.14 -16.26 -12.48
N ASP A 275 -5.80 -17.29 -13.02
CA ASP A 275 -6.50 -18.29 -12.22
C ASP A 275 -5.52 -19.25 -11.51
N LEU A 276 -6.02 -20.04 -10.55
CA LEU A 276 -5.16 -20.91 -9.72
C LEU A 276 -4.43 -21.99 -10.54
N THR A 277 -5.05 -22.49 -11.61
CA THR A 277 -4.46 -23.54 -12.44
C THR A 277 -3.30 -22.99 -13.26
N VAL A 278 -3.50 -21.87 -13.92
CA VAL A 278 -2.48 -21.16 -14.68
C VAL A 278 -1.36 -20.67 -13.76
N ARG A 279 -1.71 -20.13 -12.59
CA ARG A 279 -0.75 -19.67 -11.56
C ARG A 279 0.18 -20.80 -11.12
N ARG A 280 -0.40 -21.98 -10.83
CA ARG A 280 0.40 -23.17 -10.49
C ARG A 280 1.40 -23.51 -11.63
N GLN A 281 0.95 -23.45 -12.88
CA GLN A 281 1.82 -23.72 -14.03
C GLN A 281 2.94 -22.67 -14.13
N ILE A 282 2.61 -21.37 -14.00
CA ILE A 282 3.59 -20.28 -13.99
C ILE A 282 4.71 -20.56 -12.99
N PHE A 283 4.36 -20.86 -11.73
CA PHE A 283 5.39 -21.11 -10.71
C PHE A 283 6.14 -22.42 -10.90
N ALA A 284 5.52 -23.45 -11.47
CA ALA A 284 6.23 -24.67 -11.87
C ALA A 284 7.29 -24.39 -12.96
N ASP A 285 6.95 -23.58 -13.95
CA ASP A 285 7.87 -23.22 -15.05
C ASP A 285 8.99 -22.31 -14.53
N ILE A 286 8.69 -21.32 -13.68
CA ILE A 286 9.71 -20.48 -13.02
C ILE A 286 10.70 -21.35 -12.23
N ILE A 287 10.22 -22.29 -11.42
CA ILE A 287 11.06 -23.20 -10.63
C ILE A 287 11.91 -24.08 -11.54
N LYS A 288 11.35 -24.57 -12.64
CA LYS A 288 12.07 -25.40 -13.60
C LYS A 288 13.16 -24.61 -14.33
N GLU A 289 12.87 -23.38 -14.76
CA GLU A 289 13.78 -22.58 -15.57
C GLU A 289 14.88 -21.93 -14.73
N TYR A 290 14.51 -21.38 -13.57
CA TYR A 290 15.43 -20.60 -12.72
C TYR A 290 15.94 -21.36 -11.48
N GLY A 291 15.55 -22.61 -11.32
CA GLY A 291 15.90 -23.44 -10.15
C GLY A 291 17.32 -23.99 -10.14
N GLU A 292 18.14 -23.66 -11.15
CA GLU A 292 19.55 -24.10 -11.25
C GLU A 292 20.50 -22.89 -11.22
N ILE A 293 21.66 -23.11 -10.57
CA ILE A 293 22.77 -22.17 -10.50
C ILE A 293 24.04 -22.93 -10.93
N ASP A 294 24.71 -22.46 -11.96
CA ASP A 294 25.92 -23.08 -12.50
C ASP A 294 25.78 -24.59 -12.80
N GLY A 295 24.60 -25.00 -13.34
CA GLY A 295 24.28 -26.39 -13.67
C GLY A 295 24.03 -27.28 -12.44
N ARG A 296 23.80 -26.70 -11.26
CA ARG A 296 23.45 -27.42 -10.03
C ARG A 296 22.06 -26.98 -9.55
N ARG A 297 21.27 -27.92 -9.12
CA ARG A 297 19.94 -27.62 -8.57
C ARG A 297 20.08 -26.89 -7.24
N GLY A 298 19.57 -25.67 -7.17
CA GLY A 298 19.49 -24.87 -5.96
C GLY A 298 18.34 -25.33 -5.04
N GLN A 299 18.40 -24.91 -3.78
CA GLN A 299 17.28 -25.09 -2.87
C GLN A 299 16.25 -23.99 -3.11
N ILE A 300 15.04 -24.39 -3.52
CA ILE A 300 13.94 -23.47 -3.78
C ILE A 300 13.22 -23.14 -2.47
N LEU A 301 13.04 -21.86 -2.23
CA LEU A 301 12.15 -21.31 -1.21
C LEU A 301 11.07 -20.49 -1.91
N ILE A 302 9.83 -20.62 -1.51
CA ILE A 302 8.70 -19.85 -2.05
C ILE A 302 8.20 -18.92 -0.95
N LYS A 303 8.12 -17.61 -1.24
CA LYS A 303 7.46 -16.65 -0.37
C LYS A 303 6.14 -16.24 -0.98
N PRO A 304 5.02 -16.74 -0.43
CA PRO A 304 3.70 -16.35 -0.90
C PRO A 304 3.42 -14.86 -0.72
N HIS A 305 2.76 -14.27 -1.72
CA HIS A 305 2.21 -12.94 -1.58
C HIS A 305 1.04 -12.96 -0.57
N PRO A 306 0.84 -11.92 0.28
CA PRO A 306 -0.24 -11.91 1.28
C PRO A 306 -1.66 -12.10 0.74
N ARG A 307 -1.91 -11.69 -0.50
CA ARG A 307 -3.22 -11.86 -1.19
C ARG A 307 -3.30 -13.13 -2.05
N ASP A 308 -2.25 -13.94 -2.10
CA ASP A 308 -2.24 -15.15 -2.90
C ASP A 308 -2.93 -16.30 -2.14
N VAL A 309 -3.90 -16.93 -2.80
CA VAL A 309 -4.72 -18.00 -2.22
C VAL A 309 -4.30 -19.39 -2.69
N LEU A 310 -3.24 -19.53 -3.51
CA LEU A 310 -2.70 -20.81 -3.91
C LEU A 310 -1.99 -21.48 -2.72
N ASP A 311 -2.34 -22.73 -2.45
CA ASP A 311 -1.67 -23.52 -1.40
C ASP A 311 -0.33 -24.07 -1.91
N TYR A 312 0.70 -23.24 -1.83
CA TYR A 312 2.05 -23.59 -2.29
C TYR A 312 2.64 -24.81 -1.57
N LYS A 313 2.28 -25.06 -0.31
CA LYS A 313 2.76 -26.26 0.42
C LYS A 313 2.20 -27.53 -0.14
N LYS A 314 0.95 -27.49 -0.61
CA LYS A 314 0.28 -28.62 -1.23
C LYS A 314 0.77 -28.83 -2.66
N GLU A 315 0.91 -27.74 -3.41
CA GLU A 315 1.25 -27.80 -4.84
C GLU A 315 2.74 -28.07 -5.10
N PHE A 316 3.62 -27.66 -4.17
CA PHE A 316 5.08 -27.81 -4.27
C PHE A 316 5.68 -28.37 -2.95
N PRO A 317 5.29 -29.60 -2.56
CA PRO A 317 5.66 -30.19 -1.25
C PRO A 317 7.17 -30.43 -1.08
N GLU A 318 7.92 -30.49 -2.19
CA GLU A 318 9.37 -30.65 -2.20
C GLU A 318 10.13 -29.35 -1.89
N HIS A 319 9.47 -28.22 -1.85
CA HIS A 319 10.07 -26.91 -1.64
C HIS A 319 9.71 -26.29 -0.28
N ILE A 320 10.56 -25.41 0.21
CA ILE A 320 10.31 -24.71 1.46
C ILE A 320 9.38 -23.53 1.18
N VAL A 321 8.20 -23.55 1.76
CA VAL A 321 7.28 -22.40 1.71
C VAL A 321 7.42 -21.59 2.98
N LEU A 322 7.89 -20.35 2.84
CA LEU A 322 8.03 -19.42 3.96
C LEU A 322 6.66 -19.10 4.53
N GLY A 323 6.52 -19.21 5.85
CA GLY A 323 5.30 -18.87 6.56
C GLY A 323 5.26 -17.39 6.93
N GLY A 324 4.04 -16.91 7.18
CA GLY A 324 3.80 -15.57 7.68
C GLY A 324 3.55 -14.53 6.59
N MET A 325 2.67 -13.58 6.92
CA MET A 325 2.34 -12.44 6.07
C MET A 325 3.22 -11.26 6.47
N PHE A 326 4.25 -10.97 5.68
CA PHE A 326 5.15 -9.83 5.92
C PHE A 326 5.68 -9.29 4.57
N PRO A 327 6.04 -7.99 4.50
CA PRO A 327 6.69 -7.41 3.32
C PRO A 327 8.05 -8.06 3.08
N MET A 328 8.40 -8.35 1.82
CA MET A 328 9.69 -8.98 1.49
C MET A 328 10.89 -8.16 1.98
N GLU A 329 10.75 -6.85 2.07
CA GLU A 329 11.76 -5.92 2.51
C GLU A 329 12.30 -6.23 3.91
N ILE A 330 11.52 -6.91 4.75
CA ILE A 330 11.93 -7.34 6.10
C ILE A 330 13.08 -8.34 6.03
N LEU A 331 13.18 -9.13 4.96
CA LEU A 331 14.29 -10.06 4.74
C LEU A 331 15.65 -9.34 4.66
N ASN A 332 15.68 -8.06 4.23
CA ASN A 332 16.90 -7.25 4.23
C ASN A 332 17.50 -7.04 5.63
N PHE A 333 16.70 -7.19 6.67
CA PHE A 333 17.11 -6.91 8.05
C PHE A 333 17.52 -8.17 8.82
N ILE A 334 17.30 -9.36 8.25
CA ILE A 334 17.69 -10.63 8.89
C ILE A 334 19.21 -10.82 8.77
N PRO A 335 19.93 -10.86 9.91
CA PRO A 335 21.40 -10.92 9.88
C PRO A 335 21.91 -12.17 9.16
N GLY A 336 22.85 -11.98 8.22
CA GLY A 336 23.49 -13.08 7.49
C GLY A 336 22.61 -13.79 6.46
N LEU A 337 21.40 -13.30 6.22
CA LEU A 337 20.55 -13.86 5.17
C LEU A 337 21.04 -13.38 3.80
N LYS A 338 21.32 -14.35 2.91
CA LYS A 338 21.60 -14.08 1.51
C LYS A 338 21.13 -15.22 0.63
N PHE A 339 20.41 -14.87 -0.43
CA PHE A 339 20.00 -15.79 -1.48
C PHE A 339 20.97 -15.67 -2.66
N LYS A 340 21.22 -16.76 -3.35
CA LYS A 340 21.97 -16.72 -4.62
C LYS A 340 21.14 -16.05 -5.70
N ARG A 341 19.84 -16.34 -5.72
CA ARG A 341 18.90 -15.74 -6.68
C ARG A 341 17.56 -15.44 -6.05
N VAL A 342 16.94 -14.35 -6.47
CA VAL A 342 15.52 -14.07 -6.27
C VAL A 342 14.84 -13.97 -7.63
N VAL A 343 13.68 -14.59 -7.78
CA VAL A 343 12.88 -14.53 -9.00
C VAL A 343 11.52 -13.94 -8.68
N SER A 344 11.08 -12.96 -9.45
CA SER A 344 9.75 -12.33 -9.35
C SER A 344 9.19 -12.04 -10.73
N VAL A 345 7.87 -11.97 -10.85
CA VAL A 345 7.20 -11.58 -12.10
C VAL A 345 7.06 -10.06 -12.15
N PHE A 346 6.30 -9.46 -11.23
CA PHE A 346 6.04 -8.02 -11.18
C PHE A 346 6.58 -7.31 -9.94
N THR A 347 7.09 -8.05 -8.95
CA THR A 347 7.69 -7.42 -7.77
C THR A 347 8.99 -6.72 -8.14
N VAL A 348 9.02 -5.40 -7.97
CA VAL A 348 10.12 -4.54 -8.39
C VAL A 348 11.40 -4.84 -7.61
N PRO A 349 12.56 -5.07 -8.29
CA PRO A 349 13.82 -5.48 -7.65
C PRO A 349 14.45 -4.46 -6.71
N SER A 350 14.11 -3.17 -6.81
CA SER A 350 14.79 -2.08 -6.10
C SER A 350 14.78 -2.19 -4.56
N GLY A 351 13.87 -3.00 -4.00
CA GLY A 351 13.79 -3.27 -2.56
C GLY A 351 14.58 -4.50 -2.10
N ILE A 352 15.26 -5.24 -3.00
CA ILE A 352 15.91 -6.53 -2.70
C ILE A 352 17.41 -6.34 -2.53
N ALA A 353 17.90 -6.34 -1.28
CA ALA A 353 19.34 -6.32 -0.97
C ALA A 353 19.86 -7.67 -0.42
N PHE A 354 18.96 -8.62 -0.15
CA PHE A 354 19.27 -9.94 0.40
C PHE A 354 19.57 -10.99 -0.67
N ALA A 355 19.83 -10.61 -1.91
CA ALA A 355 20.16 -11.53 -3.01
C ALA A 355 21.44 -11.09 -3.75
N GLU A 356 22.12 -12.06 -4.37
CA GLU A 356 23.26 -11.81 -5.25
C GLU A 356 22.80 -11.54 -6.68
N ASP A 357 21.78 -12.26 -7.14
CA ASP A 357 21.18 -12.17 -8.47
C ASP A 357 19.67 -11.96 -8.32
N VAL A 358 19.08 -11.03 -9.08
CA VAL A 358 17.64 -10.77 -9.07
C VAL A 358 17.12 -10.84 -10.50
N VAL A 359 16.25 -11.81 -10.74
CA VAL A 359 15.57 -12.02 -12.01
C VAL A 359 14.18 -11.41 -11.93
N PHE A 360 13.96 -10.37 -12.72
CA PHE A 360 12.65 -9.75 -12.92
C PHE A 360 12.11 -10.14 -14.28
N LEU A 361 10.99 -10.84 -14.31
CA LEU A 361 10.45 -11.43 -15.55
C LEU A 361 9.60 -10.44 -16.33
N GLY A 362 8.79 -9.62 -15.65
CA GLY A 362 7.98 -8.58 -16.28
C GLY A 362 6.79 -9.08 -17.11
N GLU A 363 6.18 -8.14 -17.85
CA GLU A 363 4.98 -8.38 -18.64
C GLU A 363 5.18 -9.40 -19.77
N ASP A 364 6.30 -9.34 -20.47
CA ASP A 364 6.58 -10.22 -21.63
C ASP A 364 6.61 -11.70 -21.24
N PHE A 365 6.98 -12.01 -20.00
CA PHE A 365 6.93 -13.38 -19.48
C PHE A 365 5.48 -13.88 -19.39
N MET A 366 4.54 -13.02 -19.06
CA MET A 366 3.13 -13.37 -18.89
C MET A 366 2.43 -13.64 -20.23
N ASP A 367 2.93 -13.12 -21.35
CA ASP A 367 2.37 -13.35 -22.70
C ASP A 367 2.30 -14.84 -23.06
N GLN A 368 3.04 -15.72 -22.36
CA GLN A 368 2.99 -17.17 -22.54
C GLN A 368 1.76 -17.84 -21.90
N TYR A 369 1.14 -17.18 -20.92
CA TYR A 369 0.09 -17.77 -20.08
C TYR A 369 -1.26 -17.10 -20.25
N GLU A 370 -1.27 -15.85 -20.64
CA GLU A 370 -2.47 -15.04 -20.79
C GLU A 370 -2.30 -14.10 -21.99
N ALA A 371 -3.38 -13.80 -22.68
CA ALA A 371 -3.33 -12.84 -23.78
C ALA A 371 -2.88 -11.46 -23.29
N PRO A 372 -1.96 -10.77 -24.00
CA PRO A 372 -1.41 -9.48 -23.55
C PRO A 372 -2.47 -8.45 -23.16
N GLU A 373 -3.62 -8.48 -23.83
CA GLU A 373 -4.73 -7.57 -23.55
C GLU A 373 -5.37 -7.83 -22.18
N LEU A 374 -5.28 -9.04 -21.65
CA LEU A 374 -5.90 -9.41 -20.38
C LEU A 374 -5.03 -9.00 -19.20
N HIS A 375 -3.75 -9.38 -19.17
CA HIS A 375 -2.88 -9.04 -18.03
C HIS A 375 -2.49 -7.55 -18.03
N ARG A 376 -2.25 -6.95 -19.19
CA ARG A 376 -2.01 -5.50 -19.30
C ARG A 376 -3.26 -4.68 -18.97
N GLN A 377 -4.47 -5.22 -19.14
CA GLN A 377 -5.70 -4.59 -18.65
C GLN A 377 -5.84 -4.72 -17.13
N ASN A 378 -5.46 -5.85 -16.55
CA ASN A 378 -5.50 -6.06 -15.09
C ASN A 378 -4.50 -5.17 -14.35
N GLU A 379 -3.39 -4.80 -14.98
CA GLU A 379 -2.45 -3.81 -14.44
C GLU A 379 -2.96 -2.36 -14.56
N GLN A 380 -3.93 -2.13 -15.42
CA GLN A 380 -4.55 -0.82 -15.65
C GLN A 380 -5.84 -0.61 -14.84
N ILE A 381 -6.25 -1.56 -14.03
CA ILE A 381 -7.41 -1.50 -13.13
C ILE A 381 -6.86 -1.34 -11.68
#